data_082bddc923b0b62012dfb64e0e2f20dd
#
_entry.id   082bddc923b0b62012dfb64e0e2f20dd
#
_cell.length_a   1.000
_cell.length_b   1.000
_cell.length_c   1.000
_cell.angle_alpha   90.00
_cell.angle_beta   90.00
_cell.angle_gamma   90.00
#
_symmetry.space_group_name_H-M   'P 1'
#
loop_
_entity.id
_entity.type
_entity.pdbx_description
1 polymer ?
#
loop_
_entity_poly.entity_id
_entity_poly.type
_entity_poly.pdbx_seq_one_letter_code
_entity_poly.pdbx_strand_id
1 'polypeptide(L)'
;MLTKKQKTLLIFINKKIRSSGVSPSYEEMKVSLGLKSKSGIHRLITALEERGFIRRLAHKARALEVLRLPETASANDIYNSFSPSIIKGGLDENVNFDKNNNEVSVLGEIAAGTSVEAIQNEVSKVPLPVSFNKKDELFGLKVQGDSMIEAGINDGDTVIIKKTNTADNGQIVVALIDDNEAMLKRLRRKGKTVALESANRNYETKIFGPNRVKVQGVLVSLYRNF
;
A
#
# COMPACT_ATOMS: atom_id res chain seq x y z
N MET A 1 -31.10 27.28 2.85
CA MET A 1 -30.90 26.69 1.51
C MET A 1 -29.78 27.41 0.74
N LEU A 2 -28.98 26.74 -0.04
CA LEU A 2 -27.95 27.34 -0.91
C LEU A 2 -28.58 27.79 -2.24
N THR A 3 -28.14 28.94 -2.76
CA THR A 3 -28.51 29.37 -4.12
C THR A 3 -27.86 28.48 -5.17
N LYS A 4 -28.39 28.43 -6.40
CA LYS A 4 -27.78 27.64 -7.50
C LYS A 4 -26.28 27.93 -7.67
N LYS A 5 -25.87 29.23 -7.65
CA LYS A 5 -24.46 29.62 -7.81
C LYS A 5 -23.58 29.19 -6.63
N GLN A 6 -24.10 29.26 -5.39
CA GLN A 6 -23.38 28.77 -4.19
C GLN A 6 -23.18 27.26 -4.25
N LYS A 7 -24.22 26.50 -4.65
CA LYS A 7 -24.13 25.06 -4.81
C LYS A 7 -23.12 24.66 -5.87
N THR A 8 -23.17 25.29 -7.07
CA THR A 8 -22.21 25.03 -8.15
C THR A 8 -20.78 25.32 -7.74
N LEU A 9 -20.55 26.45 -7.03
CA LEU A 9 -19.22 26.81 -6.51
C LEU A 9 -18.71 25.79 -5.49
N LEU A 10 -19.54 25.39 -4.55
CA LEU A 10 -19.17 24.43 -3.51
C LEU A 10 -18.77 23.05 -4.11
N ILE A 11 -19.55 22.55 -5.08
CA ILE A 11 -19.27 21.31 -5.80
C ILE A 11 -17.96 21.46 -6.60
N PHE A 12 -17.73 22.58 -7.28
CA PHE A 12 -16.50 22.82 -8.02
C PHE A 12 -15.28 22.84 -7.10
N ILE A 13 -15.34 23.56 -5.97
CA ILE A 13 -14.26 23.60 -4.97
C ILE A 13 -13.97 22.18 -4.47
N ASN A 14 -15.01 21.43 -4.09
CA ASN A 14 -14.86 20.07 -3.58
C ASN A 14 -14.22 19.14 -4.65
N LYS A 15 -14.69 19.21 -5.90
CA LYS A 15 -14.14 18.42 -7.00
C LYS A 15 -12.66 18.73 -7.25
N LYS A 16 -12.29 20.02 -7.24
CA LYS A 16 -10.91 20.46 -7.49
C LYS A 16 -9.98 20.06 -6.34
N ILE A 17 -10.38 20.24 -5.09
CA ILE A 17 -9.61 19.79 -3.92
C ILE A 17 -9.40 18.28 -3.98
N ARG A 18 -10.42 17.50 -4.35
CA ARG A 18 -10.31 16.04 -4.49
C ARG A 18 -9.38 15.60 -5.60
N SER A 19 -9.39 16.31 -6.74
CA SER A 19 -8.58 15.91 -7.91
C SER A 19 -7.12 16.37 -7.85
N SER A 20 -6.84 17.53 -7.25
CA SER A 20 -5.51 18.13 -7.24
C SER A 20 -4.90 18.33 -5.84
N GLY A 21 -5.64 18.01 -4.77
CA GLY A 21 -5.22 18.25 -3.39
C GLY A 21 -5.13 19.74 -2.99
N VAL A 22 -5.38 20.66 -3.93
CA VAL A 22 -5.24 22.11 -3.74
C VAL A 22 -6.56 22.80 -4.06
N SER A 23 -6.93 23.75 -3.21
CA SER A 23 -8.11 24.61 -3.46
C SER A 23 -7.95 25.44 -4.73
N PRO A 24 -9.00 25.57 -5.56
CA PRO A 24 -8.95 26.38 -6.76
C PRO A 24 -8.70 27.86 -6.45
N SER A 25 -8.03 28.55 -7.35
CA SER A 25 -7.83 29.99 -7.28
C SER A 25 -9.14 30.75 -7.56
N TYR A 26 -9.21 32.00 -7.11
CA TYR A 26 -10.37 32.87 -7.42
C TYR A 26 -10.59 33.05 -8.93
N GLU A 27 -9.53 32.99 -9.75
CA GLU A 27 -9.61 33.05 -11.20
C GLU A 27 -10.25 31.79 -11.76
N GLU A 28 -9.82 30.62 -11.35
CA GLU A 28 -10.40 29.33 -11.76
C GLU A 28 -11.89 29.25 -11.37
N MET A 29 -12.24 29.68 -10.16
CA MET A 29 -13.63 29.75 -9.69
C MET A 29 -14.46 30.73 -10.53
N LYS A 30 -13.89 31.88 -10.87
CA LYS A 30 -14.55 32.90 -11.72
C LYS A 30 -14.88 32.33 -13.09
N VAL A 31 -13.90 31.69 -13.73
CA VAL A 31 -14.06 31.06 -15.06
C VAL A 31 -15.09 29.95 -15.00
N SER A 32 -15.03 29.07 -14.00
CA SER A 32 -15.94 27.92 -13.87
C SER A 32 -17.42 28.32 -13.67
N LEU A 33 -17.68 29.48 -13.07
CA LEU A 33 -19.02 30.00 -12.83
C LEU A 33 -19.47 31.03 -13.88
N GLY A 34 -18.65 31.36 -14.87
CA GLY A 34 -18.94 32.36 -15.89
C GLY A 34 -19.12 33.78 -15.31
N LEU A 35 -18.43 34.11 -14.22
CA LEU A 35 -18.55 35.41 -13.57
C LEU A 35 -17.54 36.42 -14.14
N LYS A 36 -17.96 37.68 -14.26
CA LYS A 36 -17.12 38.75 -14.81
C LYS A 36 -16.09 39.30 -13.80
N SER A 37 -16.32 39.16 -12.48
CA SER A 37 -15.43 39.72 -11.45
C SER A 37 -15.09 38.74 -10.33
N LYS A 38 -13.90 38.90 -9.75
CA LYS A 38 -13.43 38.17 -8.56
C LYS A 38 -14.23 38.53 -7.30
N SER A 39 -14.78 39.74 -7.25
CA SER A 39 -15.61 40.20 -6.11
C SER A 39 -16.87 39.35 -5.95
N GLY A 40 -17.46 38.87 -7.07
CA GLY A 40 -18.59 37.95 -7.02
C GLY A 40 -18.23 36.60 -6.38
N ILE A 41 -17.05 36.07 -6.66
CA ILE A 41 -16.54 34.85 -6.02
C ILE A 41 -16.29 35.07 -4.54
N HIS A 42 -15.69 36.21 -4.16
CA HIS A 42 -15.44 36.54 -2.75
C HIS A 42 -16.73 36.54 -1.93
N ARG A 43 -17.79 37.17 -2.42
CA ARG A 43 -19.11 37.19 -1.77
C ARG A 43 -19.71 35.78 -1.62
N LEU A 44 -19.57 34.94 -2.65
CA LEU A 44 -20.07 33.55 -2.61
C LEU A 44 -19.31 32.69 -1.60
N ILE A 45 -17.99 32.84 -1.52
CA ILE A 45 -17.13 32.15 -0.54
C ILE A 45 -17.49 32.60 0.89
N THR A 46 -17.58 33.89 1.12
CA THR A 46 -17.96 34.42 2.46
C THR A 46 -19.33 33.89 2.89
N ALA A 47 -20.32 33.91 2.01
CA ALA A 47 -21.65 33.37 2.30
C ALA A 47 -21.66 31.83 2.52
N LEU A 48 -20.78 31.08 1.90
CA LEU A 48 -20.62 29.65 2.16
C LEU A 48 -19.92 29.39 3.51
N GLU A 49 -18.96 30.22 3.87
CA GLU A 49 -18.25 30.16 5.15
C GLU A 49 -19.18 30.50 6.33
N GLU A 50 -19.94 31.63 6.26
CA GLU A 50 -20.94 32.02 7.25
C GLU A 50 -22.01 30.94 7.49
N ARG A 51 -22.34 30.19 6.44
CA ARG A 51 -23.29 29.07 6.52
C ARG A 51 -22.66 27.75 6.93
N GLY A 52 -21.34 27.72 7.21
CA GLY A 52 -20.62 26.57 7.68
C GLY A 52 -20.46 25.44 6.65
N PHE A 53 -20.43 25.75 5.35
CA PHE A 53 -20.14 24.78 4.29
C PHE A 53 -18.67 24.69 3.99
N ILE A 54 -17.92 25.78 4.15
CA ILE A 54 -16.47 25.84 3.96
C ILE A 54 -15.81 26.59 5.11
N ARG A 55 -14.51 26.42 5.27
CA ARG A 55 -13.68 27.16 6.24
C ARG A 55 -12.40 27.63 5.54
N ARG A 56 -11.95 28.85 5.82
CA ARG A 56 -10.63 29.34 5.43
C ARG A 56 -9.61 28.93 6.47
N LEU A 57 -8.52 28.35 6.04
CA LEU A 57 -7.42 28.02 6.93
C LEU A 57 -6.46 29.20 7.03
N ALA A 58 -6.21 29.68 8.24
CA ALA A 58 -5.26 30.75 8.51
C ALA A 58 -3.83 30.33 8.10
N HIS A 59 -3.04 31.30 7.65
CA HIS A 59 -1.61 31.13 7.30
C HIS A 59 -1.27 30.24 6.08
N LYS A 60 -2.25 29.87 5.27
CA LYS A 60 -1.99 29.17 3.99
C LYS A 60 -2.68 29.90 2.84
N ALA A 61 -1.91 30.32 1.86
CA ALA A 61 -2.46 30.89 0.63
C ALA A 61 -3.37 29.87 -0.07
N ARG A 62 -4.59 30.29 -0.43
CA ARG A 62 -5.62 29.47 -1.12
C ARG A 62 -6.15 28.26 -0.33
N ALA A 63 -6.10 28.26 0.98
CA ALA A 63 -6.57 27.12 1.76
C ALA A 63 -8.05 27.27 2.13
N LEU A 64 -8.91 26.59 1.37
CA LEU A 64 -10.32 26.38 1.68
C LEU A 64 -10.51 24.91 2.04
N GLU A 65 -11.25 24.68 3.11
CA GLU A 65 -11.70 23.35 3.53
C GLU A 65 -13.21 23.25 3.34
N VAL A 66 -13.67 22.16 2.75
CA VAL A 66 -15.11 21.88 2.62
C VAL A 66 -15.54 21.07 3.83
N LEU A 67 -16.40 21.65 4.66
CA LEU A 67 -16.91 21.04 5.89
C LEU A 67 -18.12 20.14 5.64
N ARG A 68 -19.01 20.53 4.72
CA ARG A 68 -20.19 19.74 4.36
C ARG A 68 -20.66 20.05 2.94
N LEU A 69 -21.31 19.08 2.32
CA LEU A 69 -21.92 19.21 1.00
C LEU A 69 -23.44 19.42 1.14
N PRO A 70 -24.11 19.99 0.13
CA PRO A 70 -25.56 20.13 0.14
C PRO A 70 -26.24 18.77 0.02
N GLU A 71 -27.36 18.56 0.70
CA GLU A 71 -28.15 17.31 0.76
C GLU A 71 -28.60 16.78 -0.61
N THR A 72 -28.56 17.60 -1.64
CA THR A 72 -28.90 17.22 -3.03
C THR A 72 -27.69 16.86 -3.89
N ALA A 73 -26.50 16.67 -3.31
CA ALA A 73 -25.36 16.08 -4.00
C ALA A 73 -25.65 14.60 -4.24
N SER A 74 -25.41 14.09 -5.47
CA SER A 74 -25.70 12.69 -5.78
C SER A 74 -24.86 11.74 -4.93
N ALA A 75 -25.37 10.53 -4.69
CA ALA A 75 -24.73 9.54 -3.82
C ALA A 75 -23.25 9.29 -4.13
N ASN A 76 -22.83 9.40 -5.39
CA ASN A 76 -21.43 9.30 -5.83
C ASN A 76 -20.53 10.45 -5.29
N ASP A 77 -21.11 11.57 -4.86
CA ASP A 77 -20.38 12.70 -4.28
C ASP A 77 -20.19 12.55 -2.75
N ILE A 78 -20.94 11.65 -2.12
CA ILE A 78 -21.05 11.52 -0.64
C ILE A 78 -20.19 10.34 -0.11
N TYR A 79 -20.03 9.25 -0.85
CA TYR A 79 -19.45 7.99 -0.34
C TYR A 79 -17.92 7.89 -0.36
N ASN A 80 -17.17 8.97 -0.57
CA ASN A 80 -15.72 8.98 -0.42
C ASN A 80 -15.24 9.94 0.68
N SER A 81 -15.88 9.90 1.84
CA SER A 81 -15.42 10.64 3.03
C SER A 81 -14.47 9.78 3.85
N PHE A 82 -13.25 9.93 3.62
CA PHE A 82 -12.03 9.54 4.28
C PHE A 82 -11.08 8.78 3.34
N SER A 83 -10.38 9.53 2.53
CA SER A 83 -9.12 9.06 1.95
C SER A 83 -8.01 9.92 2.58
N PRO A 84 -7.15 9.38 3.43
CA PRO A 84 -5.97 10.10 3.86
C PRO A 84 -5.10 10.38 2.64
N SER A 85 -4.99 11.66 2.25
CA SER A 85 -4.07 12.08 1.20
C SER A 85 -2.66 12.10 1.75
N ILE A 86 -1.83 11.19 1.30
CA ILE A 86 -0.39 11.28 1.50
C ILE A 86 0.09 12.50 0.71
N ILE A 87 0.66 13.48 1.41
CA ILE A 87 1.34 14.62 0.78
C ILE A 87 2.59 14.05 0.09
N LYS A 88 2.52 13.84 -1.23
CA LYS A 88 3.70 13.56 -2.05
C LYS A 88 4.50 14.85 -2.16
N GLY A 89 5.64 14.92 -1.48
CA GLY A 89 6.72 15.83 -1.83
C GLY A 89 7.27 15.43 -3.21
N GLY A 90 7.17 16.34 -4.13
CA GLY A 90 7.55 16.36 -5.53
C GLY A 90 8.19 15.13 -6.14
N LEU A 91 7.54 14.66 -7.17
CA LEU A 91 8.04 14.31 -8.50
C LEU A 91 6.81 13.79 -9.29
N ASP A 92 6.59 14.39 -10.45
CA ASP A 92 5.55 14.00 -11.38
C ASP A 92 5.72 12.55 -11.81
N GLU A 93 4.71 11.72 -11.53
CA GLU A 93 4.37 10.62 -12.41
C GLU A 93 2.86 10.38 -12.34
N ASN A 94 2.21 10.39 -13.49
CA ASN A 94 0.84 9.95 -13.70
C ASN A 94 0.69 8.51 -13.20
N VAL A 95 0.34 8.33 -11.94
CA VAL A 95 -0.09 7.04 -11.45
C VAL A 95 -1.57 6.92 -11.76
N ASN A 96 -1.89 6.42 -12.94
CA ASN A 96 -3.15 5.77 -13.20
C ASN A 96 -3.26 4.64 -12.18
N PHE A 97 -4.15 4.78 -11.21
CA PHE A 97 -4.66 3.64 -10.45
C PHE A 97 -5.52 2.80 -11.41
N ASP A 98 -4.84 2.07 -12.29
CA ASP A 98 -5.47 0.94 -12.95
C ASP A 98 -5.94 0.01 -11.83
N LYS A 99 -7.24 -0.25 -11.80
CA LYS A 99 -7.88 -1.31 -11.02
C LYS A 99 -7.48 -2.70 -11.53
N ASN A 100 -6.24 -2.87 -11.90
CA ASN A 100 -5.68 -4.19 -12.13
C ASN A 100 -5.25 -4.71 -10.78
N ASN A 101 -6.00 -5.64 -10.27
CA ASN A 101 -5.74 -6.43 -9.09
C ASN A 101 -4.25 -6.82 -9.04
N ASN A 102 -3.44 -6.02 -8.35
CA ASN A 102 -2.10 -6.44 -7.98
C ASN A 102 -2.28 -7.41 -6.80
N GLU A 103 -2.62 -8.64 -7.13
CA GLU A 103 -2.74 -9.73 -6.17
C GLU A 103 -1.61 -10.72 -6.40
N VAL A 104 -1.13 -11.32 -5.34
CA VAL A 104 -0.19 -12.42 -5.38
C VAL A 104 -0.88 -13.70 -4.94
N SER A 105 -0.71 -14.74 -5.71
CA SER A 105 -1.20 -16.08 -5.38
C SER A 105 -0.40 -16.65 -4.21
N VAL A 106 -1.10 -17.11 -3.18
CA VAL A 106 -0.53 -17.86 -2.06
C VAL A 106 -0.54 -19.34 -2.47
N LEU A 107 0.66 -19.89 -2.67
CA LEU A 107 0.86 -21.23 -3.23
C LEU A 107 0.84 -22.35 -2.19
N GLY A 108 0.72 -22.02 -0.91
CA GLY A 108 0.67 -23.02 0.16
C GLY A 108 1.26 -22.50 1.46
N GLU A 109 1.64 -23.45 2.32
CA GLU A 109 2.19 -23.19 3.63
C GLU A 109 3.69 -23.50 3.66
N ILE A 110 4.45 -22.73 4.47
CA ILE A 110 5.85 -23.00 4.72
C ILE A 110 6.05 -23.20 6.22
N ALA A 111 6.53 -24.38 6.57
CA ALA A 111 6.77 -24.69 7.96
C ALA A 111 8.13 -24.19 8.42
N ALA A 112 8.16 -23.72 9.64
CA ALA A 112 9.38 -23.50 10.38
C ALA A 112 9.84 -24.83 10.98
N GLY A 113 10.43 -25.70 10.15
CA GLY A 113 11.13 -26.90 10.67
C GLY A 113 10.56 -28.27 10.29
N THR A 114 9.50 -28.36 9.52
CA THR A 114 9.02 -29.62 8.93
C THR A 114 8.90 -29.49 7.43
N SER A 115 9.21 -30.57 6.71
CA SER A 115 9.17 -30.63 5.25
C SER A 115 7.78 -30.30 4.73
N VAL A 116 7.69 -29.32 3.86
CA VAL A 116 6.49 -29.08 3.04
C VAL A 116 6.81 -29.58 1.64
N GLU A 117 6.15 -30.64 1.22
CA GLU A 117 6.12 -31.01 -0.20
C GLU A 117 5.63 -29.81 -0.99
N ALA A 118 6.27 -29.51 -2.11
CA ALA A 118 5.96 -28.40 -2.97
C ALA A 118 4.47 -28.42 -3.37
N ILE A 119 3.65 -27.61 -2.68
CA ILE A 119 2.22 -27.51 -2.97
C ILE A 119 2.06 -26.59 -4.17
N GLN A 120 1.60 -27.13 -5.28
CA GLN A 120 1.37 -26.43 -6.55
C GLN A 120 -0.04 -25.85 -6.70
N ASN A 121 -0.84 -25.82 -5.65
CA ASN A 121 -2.21 -25.35 -5.72
C ASN A 121 -2.35 -23.98 -5.08
N GLU A 122 -2.91 -23.01 -5.83
CA GLU A 122 -3.27 -21.70 -5.30
C GLU A 122 -4.34 -21.86 -4.19
N VAL A 123 -3.98 -21.45 -2.99
CA VAL A 123 -4.86 -21.54 -1.80
C VAL A 123 -5.67 -20.25 -1.62
N SER A 124 -5.08 -19.10 -1.90
CA SER A 124 -5.71 -17.78 -1.75
C SER A 124 -4.92 -16.72 -2.53
N LYS A 125 -5.44 -15.48 -2.54
CA LYS A 125 -4.75 -14.30 -3.07
C LYS A 125 -4.66 -13.22 -2.01
N VAL A 126 -3.56 -12.50 -2.00
CA VAL A 126 -3.35 -11.34 -1.13
C VAL A 126 -3.01 -10.09 -1.94
N PRO A 127 -3.50 -8.91 -1.54
CA PRO A 127 -3.20 -7.68 -2.25
C PRO A 127 -1.73 -7.31 -2.10
N LEU A 128 -1.09 -6.87 -3.20
CA LEU A 128 0.27 -6.35 -3.19
C LEU A 128 0.29 -4.85 -2.94
N PRO A 129 1.24 -4.34 -2.16
CA PRO A 129 1.57 -2.92 -2.14
C PRO A 129 1.97 -2.44 -3.55
N VAL A 130 1.58 -1.21 -3.90
CA VAL A 130 1.77 -0.58 -5.23
C VAL A 130 3.24 -0.47 -5.68
N SER A 131 4.20 -0.72 -4.79
CA SER A 131 5.64 -0.53 -5.00
C SER A 131 6.36 -1.67 -5.73
N PHE A 132 5.68 -2.78 -6.02
CA PHE A 132 6.32 -3.90 -6.71
C PHE A 132 6.20 -3.78 -8.21
N ASN A 133 7.32 -4.05 -8.94
CA ASN A 133 7.32 -4.05 -10.38
C ASN A 133 6.54 -5.27 -10.92
N LYS A 134 5.68 -5.05 -11.93
CA LYS A 134 4.95 -6.13 -12.63
C LYS A 134 5.86 -7.20 -13.28
N LYS A 135 7.17 -6.96 -13.34
CA LYS A 135 8.17 -7.90 -13.88
C LYS A 135 8.73 -8.89 -12.85
N ASP A 136 8.51 -8.62 -11.55
CA ASP A 136 8.99 -9.52 -10.51
C ASP A 136 8.05 -10.70 -10.38
N GLU A 137 8.58 -11.92 -10.49
CA GLU A 137 7.83 -13.14 -10.18
C GLU A 137 7.68 -13.24 -8.66
N LEU A 138 6.46 -13.00 -8.16
CA LEU A 138 6.13 -13.03 -6.74
C LEU A 138 5.16 -14.16 -6.43
N PHE A 139 5.33 -14.77 -5.27
CA PHE A 139 4.38 -15.73 -4.72
C PHE A 139 4.27 -15.58 -3.21
N GLY A 140 3.12 -15.95 -2.67
CA GLY A 140 2.85 -15.94 -1.23
C GLY A 140 2.99 -17.33 -0.63
N LEU A 141 3.42 -17.38 0.64
CA LEU A 141 3.40 -18.58 1.47
C LEU A 141 2.85 -18.24 2.85
N LYS A 142 1.97 -19.08 3.40
CA LYS A 142 1.50 -18.95 4.77
C LYS A 142 2.49 -19.58 5.74
N VAL A 143 2.88 -18.82 6.74
CA VAL A 143 3.87 -19.25 7.74
C VAL A 143 3.21 -20.15 8.78
N GLN A 144 3.84 -21.28 9.06
CA GLN A 144 3.50 -22.15 10.19
C GLN A 144 4.65 -22.19 11.20
N GLY A 145 4.35 -21.94 12.45
CA GLY A 145 5.29 -21.96 13.56
C GLY A 145 5.99 -20.63 13.83
N ASP A 146 6.86 -20.62 14.81
CA ASP A 146 7.42 -19.43 15.48
C ASP A 146 8.93 -19.23 15.25
N SER A 147 9.56 -20.01 14.37
CA SER A 147 11.02 -19.97 14.21
C SER A 147 11.57 -18.63 13.70
N MET A 148 10.70 -17.71 13.25
CA MET A 148 11.07 -16.40 12.71
C MET A 148 10.44 -15.24 13.50
N ILE A 149 9.96 -15.50 14.73
CA ILE A 149 9.22 -14.54 15.55
C ILE A 149 10.05 -13.30 15.92
N GLU A 150 11.36 -13.46 16.19
CA GLU A 150 12.25 -12.33 16.48
C GLU A 150 12.56 -11.47 15.23
N ALA A 151 12.19 -11.94 14.04
CA ALA A 151 12.20 -11.14 12.82
C ALA A 151 10.82 -10.49 12.53
N GLY A 152 9.87 -10.60 13.48
CA GLY A 152 8.52 -10.06 13.36
C GLY A 152 7.58 -10.90 12.49
N ILE A 153 7.99 -12.13 12.12
CA ILE A 153 7.19 -13.08 11.32
C ILE A 153 6.57 -14.10 12.27
N ASN A 154 5.25 -14.07 12.40
CA ASN A 154 4.50 -14.91 13.32
C ASN A 154 3.81 -16.08 12.59
N ASP A 155 3.37 -17.04 13.36
CA ASP A 155 2.48 -18.09 12.89
C ASP A 155 1.21 -17.49 12.26
N GLY A 156 0.79 -18.02 11.12
CA GLY A 156 -0.39 -17.53 10.38
C GLY A 156 -0.14 -16.33 9.45
N ASP A 157 1.02 -15.68 9.49
CA ASP A 157 1.38 -14.63 8.54
C ASP A 157 1.46 -15.14 7.11
N THR A 158 1.25 -14.27 6.15
CA THR A 158 1.53 -14.55 4.74
C THR A 158 2.77 -13.77 4.32
N VAL A 159 3.84 -14.48 3.95
CA VAL A 159 5.08 -13.89 3.43
C VAL A 159 5.03 -13.82 1.92
N ILE A 160 5.41 -12.68 1.35
CA ILE A 160 5.54 -12.47 -0.09
C ILE A 160 7.01 -12.64 -0.47
N ILE A 161 7.24 -13.57 -1.36
CA ILE A 161 8.56 -14.01 -1.79
C ILE A 161 8.80 -13.60 -3.25
N LYS A 162 9.92 -12.94 -3.50
CA LYS A 162 10.42 -12.71 -4.85
C LYS A 162 11.22 -13.93 -5.28
N LYS A 163 10.77 -14.59 -6.35
CA LYS A 163 11.44 -15.77 -6.90
C LYS A 163 12.83 -15.42 -7.43
N THR A 164 13.84 -16.04 -6.88
CA THR A 164 15.25 -15.91 -7.28
C THR A 164 16.05 -17.08 -6.75
N ASN A 165 17.13 -17.42 -7.44
CA ASN A 165 18.07 -18.47 -7.02
C ASN A 165 19.29 -17.91 -6.27
N THR A 166 19.36 -16.59 -6.08
CA THR A 166 20.46 -15.90 -5.37
C THR A 166 19.90 -15.04 -4.24
N ALA A 167 20.69 -14.92 -3.19
CA ALA A 167 20.37 -14.03 -2.06
C ALA A 167 21.67 -13.59 -1.37
N ASP A 168 21.61 -12.41 -0.74
CA ASP A 168 22.69 -11.83 0.04
C ASP A 168 22.70 -12.34 1.49
N ASN A 169 23.84 -12.24 2.15
CA ASN A 169 23.97 -12.56 3.56
C ASN A 169 23.02 -11.69 4.41
N GLY A 170 22.28 -12.33 5.29
CA GLY A 170 21.34 -11.67 6.19
C GLY A 170 19.91 -11.57 5.67
N GLN A 171 19.68 -11.83 4.38
CA GLN A 171 18.33 -11.88 3.84
C GLN A 171 17.55 -13.09 4.36
N ILE A 172 16.23 -12.92 4.51
CA ILE A 172 15.31 -14.01 4.82
C ILE A 172 14.90 -14.64 3.49
N VAL A 173 15.09 -15.95 3.39
CA VAL A 173 14.91 -16.71 2.15
C VAL A 173 14.00 -17.91 2.36
N VAL A 174 13.36 -18.34 1.29
CA VAL A 174 12.85 -19.69 1.15
C VAL A 174 13.99 -20.55 0.62
N ALA A 175 14.48 -21.43 1.44
CA ALA A 175 15.57 -22.35 1.11
C ALA A 175 15.03 -23.78 0.97
N LEU A 176 15.38 -24.45 -0.13
CA LEU A 176 15.11 -25.86 -0.36
C LEU A 176 16.38 -26.66 -0.05
N ILE A 177 16.27 -27.63 0.84
CA ILE A 177 17.36 -28.47 1.33
C ILE A 177 17.21 -29.86 0.73
N ASP A 178 18.29 -30.36 0.13
CA ASP A 178 18.38 -31.70 -0.49
C ASP A 178 17.20 -32.01 -1.43
N ASP A 179 16.67 -31.00 -2.08
CA ASP A 179 15.50 -31.04 -3.00
C ASP A 179 14.20 -31.57 -2.36
N ASN A 180 14.12 -31.57 -1.03
CA ASN A 180 12.97 -32.18 -0.32
C ASN A 180 12.35 -31.24 0.74
N GLU A 181 13.15 -30.53 1.50
CA GLU A 181 12.68 -29.75 2.65
C GLU A 181 12.75 -28.23 2.38
N ALA A 182 11.62 -27.52 2.35
CA ALA A 182 11.56 -26.07 2.21
C ALA A 182 11.45 -25.39 3.58
N MET A 183 12.25 -24.35 3.79
CA MET A 183 12.28 -23.57 5.04
C MET A 183 12.35 -22.08 4.78
N LEU A 184 11.70 -21.30 5.65
CA LEU A 184 11.89 -19.85 5.76
C LEU A 184 12.94 -19.57 6.84
N LYS A 185 14.11 -19.07 6.46
CA LYS A 185 15.25 -18.83 7.36
C LYS A 185 16.08 -17.63 6.93
N ARG A 186 16.91 -17.12 7.82
CA ARG A 186 17.93 -16.12 7.49
C ARG A 186 19.15 -16.79 6.90
N LEU A 187 19.55 -16.39 5.70
CA LEU A 187 20.71 -16.94 5.02
C LEU A 187 22.01 -16.30 5.54
N ARG A 188 22.98 -17.14 5.86
CA ARG A 188 24.38 -16.75 6.09
C ARG A 188 25.30 -17.65 5.29
N ARG A 189 26.20 -17.05 4.53
CA ARG A 189 27.25 -17.77 3.81
C ARG A 189 28.61 -17.38 4.36
N LYS A 190 29.43 -18.39 4.72
CA LYS A 190 30.81 -18.19 5.17
C LYS A 190 31.70 -19.20 4.46
N GLY A 191 32.48 -18.72 3.48
CA GLY A 191 33.33 -19.60 2.65
C GLY A 191 32.49 -20.65 1.88
N LYS A 192 32.72 -21.92 2.15
CA LYS A 192 32.03 -23.05 1.52
C LYS A 192 30.83 -23.58 2.32
N THR A 193 30.37 -22.86 3.37
CA THR A 193 29.24 -23.29 4.20
C THR A 193 28.08 -22.34 4.08
N VAL A 194 26.88 -22.90 4.19
CA VAL A 194 25.61 -22.16 4.22
C VAL A 194 24.95 -22.44 5.56
N ALA A 195 24.75 -21.42 6.37
CA ALA A 195 23.97 -21.48 7.58
C ALA A 195 22.57 -20.93 7.33
N LEU A 196 21.56 -21.65 7.79
CA LEU A 196 20.17 -21.26 7.82
C LEU A 196 19.80 -20.97 9.28
N GLU A 197 19.72 -19.67 9.62
CA GLU A 197 19.47 -19.19 10.98
C GLU A 197 17.98 -18.97 11.19
N SER A 198 17.46 -19.52 12.30
CA SER A 198 16.15 -19.12 12.83
C SER A 198 16.27 -17.74 13.49
N ALA A 199 15.20 -16.95 13.41
CA ALA A 199 15.04 -15.73 14.23
C ALA A 199 14.17 -16.04 15.44
N ASN A 200 14.60 -17.01 16.22
CA ASN A 200 14.04 -17.44 17.50
C ASN A 200 15.13 -18.25 18.22
N ARG A 201 15.47 -17.84 19.44
CA ARG A 201 16.54 -18.42 20.28
C ARG A 201 16.30 -19.89 20.64
N ASN A 202 15.05 -20.36 20.56
CA ASN A 202 14.70 -21.74 20.87
C ASN A 202 15.08 -22.72 19.74
N TYR A 203 15.54 -22.21 18.60
CA TYR A 203 15.87 -23.02 17.42
C TYR A 203 17.36 -22.92 17.10
N GLU A 204 17.98 -24.06 16.87
CA GLU A 204 19.39 -24.12 16.48
C GLU A 204 19.60 -23.70 15.03
N THR A 205 20.76 -23.10 14.76
CA THR A 205 21.21 -22.79 13.40
C THR A 205 21.65 -24.07 12.70
N LYS A 206 21.02 -24.35 11.55
CA LYS A 206 21.41 -25.50 10.72
C LYS A 206 22.51 -25.10 9.73
N ILE A 207 23.60 -25.85 9.68
CA ILE A 207 24.74 -25.59 8.78
C ILE A 207 24.83 -26.70 7.73
N PHE A 208 24.93 -26.29 6.48
CA PHE A 208 24.94 -27.17 5.32
C PHE A 208 26.14 -26.91 4.42
N GLY A 209 26.51 -27.91 3.62
CA GLY A 209 27.39 -27.74 2.46
C GLY A 209 26.69 -26.91 1.36
N PRO A 210 27.45 -26.24 0.48
CA PRO A 210 26.90 -25.27 -0.47
C PRO A 210 25.94 -25.91 -1.50
N ASN A 211 26.11 -27.16 -1.83
CA ASN A 211 25.31 -27.87 -2.84
C ASN A 211 24.00 -28.46 -2.28
N ARG A 212 23.81 -28.40 -0.98
CA ARG A 212 22.63 -28.95 -0.30
C ARG A 212 21.50 -27.95 -0.16
N VAL A 213 21.79 -26.65 -0.35
CA VAL A 213 20.81 -25.55 -0.13
C VAL A 213 20.61 -24.82 -1.45
N LYS A 214 19.36 -24.80 -1.92
CA LYS A 214 18.93 -24.03 -3.09
C LYS A 214 18.00 -22.90 -2.64
N VAL A 215 18.34 -21.66 -2.94
CA VAL A 215 17.44 -20.53 -2.69
C VAL A 215 16.32 -20.59 -3.73
N GLN A 216 15.07 -20.53 -3.28
CA GLN A 216 13.86 -20.46 -4.11
C GLN A 216 13.34 -19.04 -4.25
N GLY A 217 13.67 -18.18 -3.29
CA GLY A 217 13.30 -16.78 -3.31
C GLY A 217 13.66 -16.05 -2.03
N VAL A 218 13.52 -14.71 -2.09
CA VAL A 218 13.84 -13.79 -0.99
C VAL A 218 12.54 -13.14 -0.50
N LEU A 219 12.40 -12.99 0.82
CA LEU A 219 11.30 -12.26 1.44
C LEU A 219 11.35 -10.78 1.04
N VAL A 220 10.25 -10.27 0.53
CA VAL A 220 10.12 -8.86 0.11
C VAL A 220 8.99 -8.13 0.83
N SER A 221 7.99 -8.84 1.36
CA SER A 221 6.89 -8.24 2.11
C SER A 221 6.22 -9.26 3.02
N LEU A 222 5.45 -8.78 3.99
CA LEU A 222 4.66 -9.58 4.91
C LEU A 222 3.25 -9.01 4.94
N TYR A 223 2.26 -9.89 4.91
CA TYR A 223 0.85 -9.58 5.06
C TYR A 223 0.29 -10.27 6.29
N ARG A 224 -0.38 -9.53 7.15
CA ARG A 224 -1.02 -10.02 8.37
C ARG A 224 -2.44 -9.47 8.47
N ASN A 225 -3.39 -10.34 8.70
CA ASN A 225 -4.75 -9.97 9.10
C ASN A 225 -4.85 -10.01 10.63
N PHE A 226 -5.59 -9.05 11.19
CA PHE A 226 -5.89 -8.95 12.61
C PHE A 226 -7.38 -9.19 12.85
#